data_6017c03896e68ef4656174f02f5f9ac7
#
_entry.id   6017c03896e68ef4656174f02f5f9ac7
#
_cell.length_a   1.000
_cell.length_b   1.000
_cell.length_c   1.000
_cell.angle_alpha   90.00
_cell.angle_beta   90.00
_cell.angle_gamma   90.00
#
_symmetry.space_group_name_H-M   'P 1'
#
loop_
_entity.id
_entity.type
_entity.pdbx_description
1 polymer ?
#
loop_
_entity_poly.entity_id
_entity_poly.type
_entity_poly.pdbx_seq_one_letter_code
_entity_poly.pdbx_strand_id
1 'polypeptide(L)'
;MTKSTIDMFKNDVRYRDRIAHVETIPARKASYKKVDNLNPKIVDYLKSKNAKLYKHQSETYEAIQNDENVIITTPTASGKTLAFNLPIMETMIEDEDATALYIYPAKALSNDQLHVLENLEKSLDIKINPNTYDGDTPKSKRYDIRQKSRIILTNPYQLHLILSWHHQWKRFYSNLKFIVIDESHYYKGIFGSNVAYLIRRLKRIANFYGANPQFILSSATLANPLELANRLTGEKFRLVDNDTSPSGEKDFILYESFTFGGQTVSSFIRQSETEIAFTC
;
A
#
# COMPACT_ATOMS: atom_id res chain seq x y z
N MET A 1 24.98 -25.12 15.88
CA MET A 1 24.28 -25.27 14.59
C MET A 1 22.80 -25.45 14.91
N THR A 2 22.00 -24.43 14.69
CA THR A 2 20.54 -24.53 14.78
C THR A 2 20.07 -25.48 13.67
N LYS A 3 19.44 -26.60 14.02
CA LYS A 3 18.80 -27.48 13.04
C LYS A 3 17.81 -26.64 12.26
N SER A 4 17.84 -26.72 10.94
CA SER A 4 16.84 -26.08 10.07
C SER A 4 15.48 -26.57 10.50
N THR A 5 14.45 -25.70 10.47
CA THR A 5 13.06 -26.09 10.75
C THR A 5 12.64 -27.26 9.85
N ILE A 6 13.11 -27.29 8.60
CA ILE A 6 12.90 -28.43 7.68
C ILE A 6 13.48 -29.73 8.23
N ASP A 7 14.68 -29.71 8.82
CA ASP A 7 15.28 -30.93 9.39
C ASP A 7 14.45 -31.47 10.54
N MET A 8 13.77 -30.58 11.29
CA MET A 8 12.83 -31.01 12.32
C MET A 8 11.62 -31.71 11.70
N PHE A 9 11.01 -31.17 10.65
CA PHE A 9 9.88 -31.78 9.93
C PHE A 9 10.27 -33.10 9.27
N LYS A 10 11.40 -33.17 8.59
CA LYS A 10 11.89 -34.40 7.93
C LYS A 10 12.25 -35.51 8.91
N ASN A 11 12.63 -35.18 10.14
CA ASN A 11 13.01 -36.16 11.16
C ASN A 11 11.86 -36.55 12.08
N ASP A 12 10.74 -35.82 12.08
CA ASP A 12 9.57 -36.15 12.89
C ASP A 12 8.70 -37.15 12.14
N VAL A 13 8.49 -38.32 12.78
CA VAL A 13 7.69 -39.44 12.23
C VAL A 13 6.26 -39.01 11.84
N ARG A 14 5.74 -37.99 12.46
CA ARG A 14 4.39 -37.47 12.16
C ARG A 14 4.31 -36.77 10.81
N TYR A 15 5.41 -36.20 10.32
CA TYR A 15 5.43 -35.31 9.16
C TYR A 15 6.27 -35.83 7.99
N ARG A 16 7.37 -36.57 8.24
CA ARG A 16 8.35 -36.94 7.20
C ARG A 16 7.74 -37.65 5.99
N ASP A 17 6.80 -38.56 6.24
CA ASP A 17 6.21 -39.42 5.19
C ASP A 17 5.06 -38.71 4.44
N ARG A 18 4.82 -37.43 4.72
CA ARG A 18 3.75 -36.60 4.15
C ARG A 18 4.26 -35.36 3.44
N ILE A 19 5.54 -35.13 3.45
CA ILE A 19 6.16 -34.03 2.70
C ILE A 19 6.21 -34.47 1.24
N ALA A 20 5.28 -33.93 0.42
CA ALA A 20 5.21 -34.22 -0.99
C ALA A 20 6.29 -33.49 -1.78
N HIS A 21 6.61 -32.24 -1.38
CA HIS A 21 7.61 -31.42 -2.04
C HIS A 21 8.17 -30.38 -1.09
N VAL A 22 9.44 -30.04 -1.27
CA VAL A 22 10.10 -28.92 -0.59
C VAL A 22 10.82 -28.10 -1.62
N GLU A 23 10.50 -26.81 -1.69
CA GLU A 23 11.21 -25.84 -2.51
C GLU A 23 11.84 -24.78 -1.61
N THR A 24 13.15 -24.61 -1.73
CA THR A 24 13.87 -23.58 -0.98
C THR A 24 14.05 -22.34 -1.85
N ILE A 25 13.47 -21.24 -1.43
CA ILE A 25 13.69 -19.93 -2.04
C ILE A 25 14.88 -19.29 -1.37
N PRO A 26 15.98 -19.04 -2.08
CA PRO A 26 17.23 -18.55 -1.49
C PRO A 26 17.07 -17.13 -0.93
N ALA A 27 17.86 -16.82 0.09
CA ALA A 27 17.97 -15.47 0.63
C ALA A 27 18.37 -14.46 -0.46
N ARG A 28 17.75 -13.29 -0.44
CA ARG A 28 18.06 -12.19 -1.34
C ARG A 28 18.65 -11.02 -0.57
N LYS A 29 19.79 -10.50 -1.04
CA LYS A 29 20.38 -9.27 -0.51
C LYS A 29 19.60 -8.05 -0.98
N ALA A 30 19.55 -7.01 -0.13
CA ALA A 30 18.98 -5.73 -0.54
C ALA A 30 19.78 -5.09 -1.68
N SER A 31 19.08 -4.48 -2.63
CA SER A 31 19.67 -3.62 -3.65
C SER A 31 19.21 -2.18 -3.42
N TYR A 32 20.16 -1.26 -3.34
CA TYR A 32 19.93 0.15 -3.06
C TYR A 32 20.24 1.00 -4.29
N LYS A 33 19.52 2.11 -4.43
CA LYS A 33 19.83 3.15 -5.42
C LYS A 33 19.72 4.50 -4.73
N LYS A 34 20.72 5.36 -4.94
CA LYS A 34 20.68 6.73 -4.44
C LYS A 34 19.76 7.55 -5.33
N VAL A 35 18.97 8.41 -4.72
CA VAL A 35 18.22 9.46 -5.39
C VAL A 35 19.01 10.76 -5.23
N ASP A 36 19.22 11.46 -6.32
CA ASP A 36 19.88 12.75 -6.32
C ASP A 36 18.89 13.87 -6.04
N ASN A 37 19.35 14.96 -5.44
CA ASN A 37 18.58 16.18 -5.17
C ASN A 37 17.37 16.01 -4.22
N LEU A 38 17.41 15.04 -3.30
CA LEU A 38 16.42 14.94 -2.25
C LEU A 38 16.40 16.20 -1.38
N ASN A 39 15.21 16.63 -0.99
CA ASN A 39 15.04 17.72 -0.01
C ASN A 39 15.86 17.45 1.27
N PRO A 40 16.58 18.43 1.83
CA PRO A 40 17.40 18.23 3.04
C PRO A 40 16.64 17.61 4.21
N LYS A 41 15.38 17.97 4.44
CA LYS A 41 14.55 17.38 5.49
C LYS A 41 14.34 15.87 5.29
N ILE A 42 14.17 15.42 4.04
CA ILE A 42 14.04 13.99 3.72
C ILE A 42 15.38 13.27 3.92
N VAL A 43 16.49 13.90 3.52
CA VAL A 43 17.85 13.35 3.75
C VAL A 43 18.11 13.15 5.23
N ASP A 44 17.76 14.14 6.05
CA ASP A 44 17.97 14.07 7.49
C ASP A 44 17.03 13.05 8.17
N TYR A 45 15.80 12.93 7.69
CA TYR A 45 14.88 11.87 8.09
C TYR A 45 15.47 10.48 7.81
N LEU A 46 15.94 10.23 6.58
CA LEU A 46 16.55 8.94 6.20
C LEU A 46 17.80 8.63 7.05
N LYS A 47 18.65 9.62 7.29
CA LYS A 47 19.81 9.48 8.18
C LYS A 47 19.41 9.14 9.61
N SER A 48 18.40 9.82 10.17
CA SER A 48 17.89 9.57 11.52
C SER A 48 17.39 8.13 11.71
N LYS A 49 16.87 7.53 10.65
CA LYS A 49 16.41 6.14 10.61
C LYS A 49 17.52 5.15 10.21
N ASN A 50 18.72 5.62 9.94
CA ASN A 50 19.82 4.82 9.34
C ASN A 50 19.31 4.02 8.10
N ALA A 51 18.42 4.63 7.31
CA ALA A 51 17.74 4.01 6.20
C ALA A 51 18.36 4.42 4.87
N LYS A 52 18.44 3.45 3.96
CA LYS A 52 18.78 3.65 2.56
C LYS A 52 17.60 3.21 1.71
N LEU A 53 17.32 3.93 0.65
CA LEU A 53 16.24 3.57 -0.26
C LEU A 53 16.62 2.33 -1.06
N TYR A 54 15.72 1.36 -1.08
CA TYR A 54 15.81 0.24 -2.02
C TYR A 54 15.65 0.74 -3.45
N LYS A 55 16.20 0.01 -4.40
CA LYS A 55 16.14 0.41 -5.81
C LYS A 55 14.71 0.67 -6.29
N HIS A 56 13.75 -0.18 -5.95
CA HIS A 56 12.33 0.02 -6.33
C HIS A 56 11.71 1.26 -5.66
N GLN A 57 12.14 1.63 -4.45
CA GLN A 57 11.68 2.86 -3.79
C GLN A 57 12.22 4.10 -4.52
N SER A 58 13.48 4.06 -4.92
CA SER A 58 14.09 5.15 -5.72
C SER A 58 13.45 5.28 -7.10
N GLU A 59 13.17 4.15 -7.76
CA GLU A 59 12.47 4.14 -9.06
C GLU A 59 11.05 4.71 -8.96
N THR A 60 10.34 4.38 -7.88
CA THR A 60 9.02 4.98 -7.59
C THR A 60 9.12 6.47 -7.36
N TYR A 61 10.09 6.89 -6.54
CA TYR A 61 10.33 8.30 -6.26
C TYR A 61 10.59 9.09 -7.56
N GLU A 62 11.55 8.63 -8.37
CA GLU A 62 11.93 9.27 -9.62
C GLU A 62 10.74 9.36 -10.60
N ALA A 63 9.93 8.30 -10.69
CA ALA A 63 8.77 8.29 -11.55
C ALA A 63 7.72 9.32 -11.11
N ILE A 64 7.48 9.44 -9.79
CA ILE A 64 6.53 10.43 -9.24
C ILE A 64 7.05 11.85 -9.49
N GLN A 65 8.35 12.11 -9.31
CA GLN A 65 8.95 13.42 -9.59
C GLN A 65 8.92 13.79 -11.09
N ASN A 66 8.83 12.81 -11.97
CA ASN A 66 8.66 13.02 -13.41
C ASN A 66 7.18 13.10 -13.86
N ASP A 67 6.25 13.33 -12.93
CA ASP A 67 4.81 13.41 -13.18
C ASP A 67 4.20 12.14 -13.80
N GLU A 68 4.86 10.96 -13.63
CA GLU A 68 4.32 9.70 -14.11
C GLU A 68 3.36 9.07 -13.06
N ASN A 69 2.19 8.62 -13.51
CA ASN A 69 1.37 7.76 -12.65
C ASN A 69 2.10 6.42 -12.41
N VAL A 70 2.08 5.92 -11.17
CA VAL A 70 2.86 4.75 -10.79
C VAL A 70 1.97 3.69 -10.14
N ILE A 71 2.20 2.43 -10.53
CA ILE A 71 1.69 1.28 -9.80
C ILE A 71 2.84 0.43 -9.25
N ILE A 72 2.83 0.23 -7.93
CA ILE A 72 3.84 -0.53 -7.19
C ILE A 72 3.25 -1.88 -6.79
N THR A 73 3.84 -2.98 -7.27
CA THR A 73 3.34 -4.34 -7.02
C THR A 73 4.40 -5.25 -6.41
N THR A 74 5.10 -4.74 -5.41
CA THR A 74 6.07 -5.53 -4.65
C THR A 74 5.38 -6.22 -3.45
N PRO A 75 5.93 -7.32 -2.92
CA PRO A 75 5.35 -8.06 -1.81
C PRO A 75 5.05 -7.19 -0.58
N THR A 76 4.26 -7.72 0.34
CA THR A 76 4.02 -7.07 1.64
C THR A 76 5.34 -6.89 2.38
N ALA A 77 5.46 -5.83 3.16
CA ALA A 77 6.66 -5.45 3.91
C ALA A 77 7.91 -5.09 3.06
N SER A 78 7.79 -4.90 1.75
CA SER A 78 8.88 -4.41 0.89
C SER A 78 9.17 -2.91 1.02
N GLY A 79 8.35 -2.18 1.80
CA GLY A 79 8.50 -0.74 2.00
C GLY A 79 7.78 0.13 0.96
N LYS A 80 6.70 -0.36 0.33
CA LYS A 80 5.84 0.41 -0.60
C LYS A 80 5.37 1.75 -0.02
N THR A 81 4.91 1.73 1.22
CA THR A 81 4.41 2.92 1.91
C THR A 81 5.44 4.04 1.96
N LEU A 82 6.71 3.72 2.22
CA LEU A 82 7.78 4.71 2.19
C LEU A 82 8.05 5.18 0.75
N ALA A 83 7.99 4.28 -0.23
CA ALA A 83 8.25 4.57 -1.63
C ALA A 83 7.35 5.69 -2.19
N PHE A 84 6.06 5.69 -1.86
CA PHE A 84 5.14 6.73 -2.32
C PHE A 84 5.00 7.91 -1.37
N ASN A 85 5.19 7.72 -0.06
CA ASN A 85 5.06 8.82 0.88
C ASN A 85 6.21 9.83 0.76
N LEU A 86 7.45 9.41 0.51
CA LEU A 86 8.58 10.33 0.43
C LEU A 86 8.41 11.41 -0.65
N PRO A 87 8.12 11.08 -1.92
CA PRO A 87 7.92 12.10 -2.96
C PRO A 87 6.69 12.99 -2.67
N ILE A 88 5.63 12.43 -2.08
CA ILE A 88 4.47 13.22 -1.65
C ILE A 88 4.87 14.22 -0.55
N MET A 89 5.65 13.77 0.45
CA MET A 89 6.15 14.67 1.52
C MET A 89 7.04 15.77 0.95
N GLU A 90 7.87 15.47 -0.04
CA GLU A 90 8.71 16.48 -0.70
C GLU A 90 7.86 17.55 -1.36
N THR A 91 6.86 17.18 -2.15
CA THR A 91 5.90 18.14 -2.70
C THR A 91 5.17 18.93 -1.61
N MET A 92 4.83 18.30 -0.47
CA MET A 92 4.21 18.99 0.65
C MET A 92 5.18 19.97 1.36
N ILE A 93 6.49 19.76 1.28
CA ILE A 93 7.50 20.70 1.79
C ILE A 93 7.62 21.91 0.86
N GLU A 94 7.59 21.67 -0.46
CA GLU A 94 7.81 22.71 -1.48
C GLU A 94 6.56 23.55 -1.76
N ASP A 95 5.37 22.96 -1.67
CA ASP A 95 4.09 23.62 -1.90
C ASP A 95 3.21 23.45 -0.65
N GLU A 96 3.07 24.50 0.15
CA GLU A 96 2.31 24.49 1.41
C GLU A 96 0.81 24.30 1.22
N ASP A 97 0.29 24.55 0.02
CA ASP A 97 -1.13 24.37 -0.30
C ASP A 97 -1.44 22.96 -0.87
N ALA A 98 -0.44 22.25 -1.36
CA ALA A 98 -0.62 20.93 -1.96
C ALA A 98 -1.42 19.99 -1.05
N THR A 99 -2.34 19.23 -1.65
CA THR A 99 -3.15 18.23 -0.94
C THR A 99 -3.04 16.85 -1.60
N ALA A 100 -3.29 15.81 -0.81
CA ALA A 100 -3.31 14.42 -1.29
C ALA A 100 -4.48 13.64 -0.70
N LEU A 101 -5.09 12.81 -1.53
CA LEU A 101 -6.20 11.94 -1.17
C LEU A 101 -5.74 10.47 -1.17
N TYR A 102 -5.88 9.80 -0.05
CA TYR A 102 -5.56 8.39 0.10
C TYR A 102 -6.84 7.56 0.21
N ILE A 103 -6.96 6.54 -0.61
CA ILE A 103 -8.13 5.68 -0.70
C ILE A 103 -7.75 4.27 -0.30
N TYR A 104 -8.34 3.78 0.79
CA TYR A 104 -8.15 2.44 1.34
C TYR A 104 -9.42 1.60 1.23
N PRO A 105 -9.32 0.29 1.00
CA PRO A 105 -10.50 -0.58 0.94
C PRO A 105 -11.18 -0.77 2.32
N ALA A 106 -10.40 -0.66 3.40
CA ALA A 106 -10.88 -0.89 4.76
C ALA A 106 -10.39 0.19 5.73
N LYS A 107 -11.21 0.50 6.74
CA LYS A 107 -10.92 1.53 7.77
C LYS A 107 -9.69 1.20 8.62
N ALA A 108 -9.45 -0.06 8.95
CA ALA A 108 -8.29 -0.46 9.74
C ALA A 108 -6.98 -0.03 9.07
N LEU A 109 -6.86 -0.26 7.76
CA LEU A 109 -5.67 0.12 6.99
C LEU A 109 -5.46 1.65 6.97
N SER A 110 -6.54 2.43 6.88
CA SER A 110 -6.41 3.90 6.92
C SER A 110 -5.94 4.42 8.28
N ASN A 111 -6.32 3.77 9.38
CA ASN A 111 -5.87 4.16 10.71
C ASN A 111 -4.37 3.85 10.93
N ASP A 112 -3.89 2.70 10.48
CA ASP A 112 -2.48 2.35 10.55
C ASP A 112 -1.63 3.34 9.73
N GLN A 113 -2.11 3.71 8.54
CA GLN A 113 -1.43 4.68 7.69
C GLN A 113 -1.49 6.11 8.24
N LEU A 114 -2.56 6.48 8.94
CA LEU A 114 -2.64 7.77 9.63
C LEU A 114 -1.46 7.93 10.59
N HIS A 115 -1.17 6.92 11.42
CA HIS A 115 -0.03 6.96 12.34
C HIS A 115 1.32 7.08 11.63
N VAL A 116 1.48 6.44 10.46
CA VAL A 116 2.70 6.60 9.64
C VAL A 116 2.85 8.04 9.18
N LEU A 117 1.77 8.67 8.69
CA LEU A 117 1.78 10.05 8.22
C LEU A 117 1.99 11.06 9.35
N GLU A 118 1.39 10.86 10.53
CA GLU A 118 1.63 11.67 11.73
C GLU A 118 3.10 11.61 12.18
N ASN A 119 3.73 10.44 12.09
CA ASN A 119 5.15 10.28 12.39
C ASN A 119 6.05 10.97 11.35
N LEU A 120 5.69 10.93 10.07
CA LEU A 120 6.39 11.66 9.01
C LEU A 120 6.25 13.17 9.20
N GLU A 121 5.04 13.67 9.49
CA GLU A 121 4.78 15.08 9.80
C GLU A 121 5.71 15.60 10.88
N LYS A 122 5.77 14.88 12.02
CA LYS A 122 6.64 15.22 13.15
C LYS A 122 8.13 15.13 12.79
N SER A 123 8.53 14.07 12.10
CA SER A 123 9.94 13.82 11.79
C SER A 123 10.51 14.79 10.75
N LEU A 124 9.68 15.27 9.84
CA LEU A 124 10.04 16.23 8.80
C LEU A 124 9.80 17.69 9.21
N ASP A 125 9.23 17.90 10.38
CA ASP A 125 8.82 19.23 10.87
C ASP A 125 8.05 20.03 9.81
N ILE A 126 6.91 19.47 9.38
CA ILE A 126 5.98 20.07 8.40
C ILE A 126 4.57 20.02 8.95
N LYS A 127 3.67 20.84 8.40
CA LYS A 127 2.25 20.86 8.78
C LYS A 127 1.39 20.29 7.64
N ILE A 128 1.05 19.01 7.70
CA ILE A 128 0.15 18.36 6.74
C ILE A 128 -1.23 18.04 7.33
N ASN A 129 -1.34 17.98 8.67
CA ASN A 129 -2.56 17.66 9.39
C ASN A 129 -3.29 16.43 8.76
N PRO A 130 -2.66 15.25 8.72
CA PRO A 130 -3.27 14.09 8.11
C PRO A 130 -4.47 13.67 8.95
N ASN A 131 -5.58 13.33 8.30
CA ASN A 131 -6.78 12.89 9.00
C ASN A 131 -7.52 11.81 8.22
N THR A 132 -8.12 10.86 8.95
CA THR A 132 -9.13 9.99 8.40
C THR A 132 -10.45 10.75 8.26
N TYR A 133 -11.13 10.56 7.12
CA TYR A 133 -12.47 11.09 6.92
C TYR A 133 -13.38 9.97 6.42
N ASP A 134 -14.16 9.43 7.34
CA ASP A 134 -15.06 8.30 7.12
C ASP A 134 -16.37 8.43 7.92
N GLY A 135 -17.14 7.33 8.00
CA GLY A 135 -18.41 7.32 8.73
C GLY A 135 -18.27 7.56 10.23
N ASP A 136 -17.12 7.21 10.81
CA ASP A 136 -16.85 7.32 12.25
C ASP A 136 -16.26 8.70 12.63
N THR A 137 -15.89 9.52 11.65
CA THR A 137 -15.37 10.86 11.88
C THR A 137 -16.41 11.74 12.59
N PRO A 138 -16.11 12.23 13.82
CA PRO A 138 -17.04 13.05 14.60
C PRO A 138 -17.50 14.30 13.82
N LYS A 139 -18.79 14.61 13.89
CA LYS A 139 -19.37 15.77 13.18
C LYS A 139 -18.67 17.09 13.55
N SER A 140 -18.28 17.25 14.82
CA SER A 140 -17.56 18.42 15.33
C SER A 140 -16.20 18.64 14.68
N LYS A 141 -15.48 17.57 14.29
CA LYS A 141 -14.17 17.64 13.65
C LYS A 141 -14.22 17.84 12.13
N ARG A 142 -15.35 17.53 11.50
CA ARG A 142 -15.47 17.51 10.01
C ARG A 142 -15.17 18.87 9.38
N TYR A 143 -15.57 19.96 10.00
CA TYR A 143 -15.29 21.31 9.49
C TYR A 143 -13.78 21.58 9.49
N ASP A 144 -13.11 21.38 10.65
CA ASP A 144 -11.68 21.60 10.80
C ASP A 144 -10.84 20.75 9.85
N ILE A 145 -11.20 19.47 9.68
CA ILE A 145 -10.54 18.57 8.74
C ILE A 145 -10.62 19.14 7.33
N ARG A 146 -11.81 19.57 6.87
CA ARG A 146 -11.97 20.16 5.52
C ARG A 146 -11.14 21.42 5.32
N GLN A 147 -10.96 22.23 6.38
CA GLN A 147 -10.24 23.50 6.29
C GLN A 147 -8.73 23.36 6.43
N LYS A 148 -8.26 22.40 7.23
CA LYS A 148 -6.85 22.38 7.66
C LYS A 148 -6.06 21.18 7.12
N SER A 149 -6.72 20.03 6.86
CA SER A 149 -6.01 18.84 6.43
C SER A 149 -5.50 18.98 5.00
N ARG A 150 -4.25 18.61 4.82
CA ARG A 150 -3.60 18.52 3.51
C ARG A 150 -3.58 17.09 2.99
N ILE A 151 -3.62 16.10 3.90
CA ILE A 151 -3.77 14.69 3.55
C ILE A 151 -5.05 14.16 4.17
N ILE A 152 -5.90 13.57 3.33
CA ILE A 152 -7.15 12.93 3.75
C ILE A 152 -7.07 11.44 3.39
N LEU A 153 -7.30 10.59 4.41
CA LEU A 153 -7.44 9.15 4.24
C LEU A 153 -8.93 8.80 4.28
N THR A 154 -9.40 8.08 3.29
CA THR A 154 -10.83 7.74 3.19
C THR A 154 -11.02 6.37 2.54
N ASN A 155 -12.28 5.94 2.40
CA ASN A 155 -12.65 4.75 1.66
C ASN A 155 -13.64 5.08 0.54
N PRO A 156 -13.86 4.18 -0.44
CA PRO A 156 -14.73 4.46 -1.58
C PRO A 156 -16.15 4.87 -1.20
N TYR A 157 -16.73 4.30 -0.15
CA TYR A 157 -18.09 4.64 0.30
C TYR A 157 -18.18 6.08 0.80
N GLN A 158 -17.24 6.48 1.64
CA GLN A 158 -17.21 7.84 2.15
C GLN A 158 -16.85 8.84 1.05
N LEU A 159 -15.92 8.49 0.16
CA LEU A 159 -15.57 9.32 -0.99
C LEU A 159 -16.80 9.58 -1.87
N HIS A 160 -17.66 8.58 -2.09
CA HIS A 160 -18.91 8.76 -2.84
C HIS A 160 -19.78 9.87 -2.23
N LEU A 161 -19.87 9.92 -0.91
CA LEU A 161 -20.62 10.97 -0.18
C LEU A 161 -19.91 12.34 -0.28
N ILE A 162 -18.60 12.38 -0.07
CA ILE A 162 -17.79 13.62 -0.15
C ILE A 162 -17.96 14.28 -1.53
N LEU A 163 -17.92 13.50 -2.61
CA LEU A 163 -18.06 14.02 -3.96
C LEU A 163 -19.44 14.63 -4.24
N SER A 164 -20.48 14.27 -3.51
CA SER A 164 -21.79 14.91 -3.59
C SER A 164 -21.80 16.32 -2.97
N TRP A 165 -20.91 16.57 -2.03
CA TRP A 165 -20.76 17.83 -1.31
C TRP A 165 -19.42 18.51 -1.63
N HIS A 166 -18.89 18.31 -2.84
CA HIS A 166 -17.56 18.77 -3.27
C HIS A 166 -17.31 20.26 -3.06
N HIS A 167 -18.35 21.10 -3.11
CA HIS A 167 -18.24 22.54 -2.88
C HIS A 167 -17.69 22.89 -1.48
N GLN A 168 -17.98 22.04 -0.46
CA GLN A 168 -17.41 22.20 0.88
C GLN A 168 -15.93 21.84 0.96
N TRP A 169 -15.38 21.23 -0.09
CA TRP A 169 -14.02 20.76 -0.22
C TRP A 169 -13.22 21.52 -1.28
N LYS A 170 -13.72 22.70 -1.70
CA LYS A 170 -13.11 23.49 -2.77
C LYS A 170 -11.60 23.67 -2.57
N ARG A 171 -11.14 24.12 -1.37
CA ARG A 171 -9.74 24.29 -1.05
C ARG A 171 -8.94 23.00 -1.33
N PHE A 172 -9.44 21.86 -0.85
CA PHE A 172 -8.77 20.58 -0.98
C PHE A 172 -8.66 20.14 -2.43
N TYR A 173 -9.77 20.20 -3.18
CA TYR A 173 -9.76 19.77 -4.58
C TYR A 173 -9.01 20.74 -5.52
N SER A 174 -8.98 22.05 -5.23
CA SER A 174 -8.21 23.00 -6.04
C SER A 174 -6.70 22.78 -5.95
N ASN A 175 -6.22 22.21 -4.85
CA ASN A 175 -4.81 21.96 -4.57
C ASN A 175 -4.44 20.47 -4.64
N LEU A 176 -5.33 19.62 -5.15
CA LEU A 176 -5.14 18.18 -5.18
C LEU A 176 -4.04 17.79 -6.16
N LYS A 177 -2.88 17.36 -5.66
CA LYS A 177 -1.72 16.90 -6.42
C LYS A 177 -1.66 15.40 -6.59
N PHE A 178 -2.08 14.64 -5.55
CA PHE A 178 -1.95 13.19 -5.56
C PHE A 178 -3.24 12.47 -5.16
N ILE A 179 -3.49 11.36 -5.83
CA ILE A 179 -4.50 10.37 -5.45
C ILE A 179 -3.78 9.03 -5.26
N VAL A 180 -3.68 8.60 -4.00
CA VAL A 180 -3.10 7.30 -3.64
C VAL A 180 -4.23 6.29 -3.49
N ILE A 181 -4.13 5.16 -4.19
CA ILE A 181 -5.06 4.03 -4.08
C ILE A 181 -4.26 2.83 -3.58
N ASP A 182 -4.34 2.58 -2.29
CA ASP A 182 -3.61 1.48 -1.68
C ASP A 182 -4.42 0.19 -1.70
N GLU A 183 -3.71 -0.94 -1.65
CA GLU A 183 -4.27 -2.28 -1.75
C GLU A 183 -5.22 -2.44 -2.96
N SER A 184 -4.82 -1.91 -4.12
CA SER A 184 -5.66 -1.81 -5.31
C SER A 184 -6.16 -3.17 -5.83
N HIS A 185 -5.54 -4.28 -5.42
CA HIS A 185 -5.99 -5.64 -5.74
C HIS A 185 -7.38 -5.99 -5.17
N TYR A 186 -7.88 -5.24 -4.18
CA TYR A 186 -9.25 -5.38 -3.68
C TYR A 186 -10.31 -4.88 -4.67
N TYR A 187 -9.94 -3.97 -5.59
CA TYR A 187 -10.90 -3.36 -6.51
C TYR A 187 -11.09 -4.21 -7.76
N LYS A 188 -11.77 -5.35 -7.60
CA LYS A 188 -12.08 -6.34 -8.67
C LYS A 188 -13.58 -6.56 -8.80
N GLY A 189 -14.00 -7.14 -9.92
CA GLY A 189 -15.39 -7.48 -10.19
C GLY A 189 -16.33 -6.28 -10.10
N ILE A 190 -17.53 -6.48 -9.59
CA ILE A 190 -18.58 -5.45 -9.47
C ILE A 190 -18.11 -4.29 -8.59
N PHE A 191 -17.46 -4.58 -7.47
CA PHE A 191 -16.95 -3.53 -6.59
C PHE A 191 -15.90 -2.67 -7.29
N GLY A 192 -14.95 -3.29 -7.99
CA GLY A 192 -13.95 -2.58 -8.77
C GLY A 192 -14.55 -1.69 -9.87
N SER A 193 -15.59 -2.16 -10.55
CA SER A 193 -16.31 -1.37 -11.55
C SER A 193 -16.96 -0.13 -10.93
N ASN A 194 -17.60 -0.27 -9.77
CA ASN A 194 -18.19 0.87 -9.06
C ASN A 194 -17.12 1.90 -8.62
N VAL A 195 -15.98 1.41 -8.12
CA VAL A 195 -14.86 2.29 -7.75
C VAL A 195 -14.28 2.98 -8.98
N ALA A 196 -14.18 2.31 -10.14
CA ALA A 196 -13.74 2.95 -11.37
C ALA A 196 -14.64 4.12 -11.79
N TYR A 197 -15.97 3.99 -11.68
CA TYR A 197 -16.89 5.11 -11.91
C TYR A 197 -16.73 6.23 -10.87
N LEU A 198 -16.48 5.87 -9.63
CA LEU A 198 -16.19 6.84 -8.56
C LEU A 198 -14.92 7.64 -8.85
N ILE A 199 -13.84 6.98 -9.29
CA ILE A 199 -12.59 7.64 -9.68
C ILE A 199 -12.80 8.58 -10.88
N ARG A 200 -13.56 8.17 -11.90
CA ARG A 200 -13.92 9.07 -13.01
C ARG A 200 -14.67 10.32 -12.53
N ARG A 201 -15.55 10.17 -11.56
CA ARG A 201 -16.26 11.29 -10.93
C ARG A 201 -15.30 12.19 -10.15
N LEU A 202 -14.38 11.62 -9.39
CA LEU A 202 -13.34 12.34 -8.67
C LEU A 202 -12.48 13.18 -9.62
N LYS A 203 -12.01 12.58 -10.72
CA LYS A 203 -11.24 13.28 -11.76
C LYS A 203 -11.99 14.50 -12.31
N ARG A 204 -13.28 14.34 -12.65
CA ARG A 204 -14.10 15.44 -13.15
C ARG A 204 -14.22 16.58 -12.14
N ILE A 205 -14.35 16.25 -10.85
CA ILE A 205 -14.42 17.27 -9.79
C ILE A 205 -13.08 17.94 -9.60
N ALA A 206 -11.96 17.20 -9.59
CA ALA A 206 -10.63 17.79 -9.53
C ALA A 206 -10.40 18.77 -10.70
N ASN A 207 -10.67 18.34 -11.93
CA ASN A 207 -10.56 19.17 -13.12
C ASN A 207 -11.48 20.41 -13.07
N PHE A 208 -12.70 20.29 -12.53
CA PHE A 208 -13.59 21.43 -12.34
C PHE A 208 -12.99 22.50 -11.44
N TYR A 209 -12.17 22.11 -10.47
CA TYR A 209 -11.43 23.03 -9.59
C TYR A 209 -10.02 23.37 -10.11
N GLY A 210 -9.66 22.96 -11.33
CA GLY A 210 -8.39 23.27 -11.97
C GLY A 210 -7.23 22.35 -11.61
N ALA A 211 -7.47 21.27 -10.85
CA ALA A 211 -6.45 20.30 -10.48
C ALA A 211 -6.41 19.11 -11.44
N ASN A 212 -5.20 18.63 -11.73
CA ASN A 212 -4.94 17.39 -12.48
C ASN A 212 -4.05 16.46 -11.65
N PRO A 213 -4.62 15.73 -10.68
CA PRO A 213 -3.82 14.95 -9.74
C PRO A 213 -3.17 13.74 -10.40
N GLN A 214 -1.94 13.45 -9.96
CA GLN A 214 -1.20 12.26 -10.29
C GLN A 214 -1.72 11.07 -9.49
N PHE A 215 -1.81 9.89 -10.13
CA PHE A 215 -2.26 8.65 -9.47
C PHE A 215 -1.08 7.79 -9.05
N ILE A 216 -1.15 7.31 -7.82
CA ILE A 216 -0.19 6.36 -7.26
C ILE A 216 -0.98 5.17 -6.75
N LEU A 217 -0.76 3.99 -7.32
CA LEU A 217 -1.39 2.75 -6.90
C LEU A 217 -0.39 1.85 -6.20
N SER A 218 -0.83 1.23 -5.13
CA SER A 218 -0.07 0.18 -4.45
C SER A 218 -0.89 -1.10 -4.39
N SER A 219 -0.23 -2.22 -4.52
CA SER A 219 -0.88 -3.54 -4.51
C SER A 219 0.06 -4.63 -4.02
N ALA A 220 -0.49 -5.75 -3.56
CA ALA A 220 0.22 -7.01 -3.53
C ALA A 220 0.55 -7.47 -4.97
N THR A 221 1.36 -8.51 -5.10
CA THR A 221 1.72 -9.09 -6.40
C THR A 221 0.47 -9.47 -7.20
N LEU A 222 0.39 -8.99 -8.43
CA LEU A 222 -0.71 -9.19 -9.37
C LEU A 222 -0.18 -9.68 -10.71
N ALA A 223 -0.99 -10.49 -11.41
CA ALA A 223 -0.65 -10.93 -12.76
C ALA A 223 -0.72 -9.78 -13.77
N ASN A 224 -1.72 -8.89 -13.67
CA ASN A 224 -2.03 -7.84 -14.65
C ASN A 224 -2.13 -6.45 -13.99
N PRO A 225 -1.06 -5.91 -13.38
CA PRO A 225 -1.16 -4.67 -12.61
C PRO A 225 -1.48 -3.45 -13.47
N LEU A 226 -0.87 -3.32 -14.65
CA LEU A 226 -1.12 -2.20 -15.56
C LEU A 226 -2.54 -2.20 -16.10
N GLU A 227 -3.09 -3.36 -16.42
CA GLU A 227 -4.48 -3.48 -16.87
C GLU A 227 -5.46 -3.05 -15.77
N LEU A 228 -5.24 -3.52 -14.53
CA LEU A 228 -6.04 -3.11 -13.38
C LEU A 228 -5.99 -1.60 -13.18
N ALA A 229 -4.81 -1.01 -13.16
CA ALA A 229 -4.61 0.42 -12.97
C ALA A 229 -5.30 1.26 -14.05
N ASN A 230 -5.12 0.88 -15.32
CA ASN A 230 -5.76 1.56 -16.44
C ASN A 230 -7.29 1.44 -16.40
N ARG A 231 -7.84 0.25 -16.15
CA ARG A 231 -9.29 0.06 -16.06
C ARG A 231 -9.90 0.83 -14.88
N LEU A 232 -9.19 0.90 -13.76
CA LEU A 232 -9.65 1.58 -12.55
C LEU A 232 -9.68 3.11 -12.73
N THR A 233 -8.64 3.69 -13.34
CA THR A 233 -8.43 5.15 -13.38
C THR A 233 -8.65 5.77 -14.76
N GLY A 234 -8.45 4.99 -15.82
CA GLY A 234 -8.41 5.48 -17.20
C GLY A 234 -7.10 6.17 -17.57
N GLU A 235 -6.04 5.98 -16.77
CA GLU A 235 -4.71 6.59 -16.98
C GLU A 235 -3.66 5.54 -17.37
N LYS A 236 -2.53 6.02 -17.92
CA LYS A 236 -1.35 5.20 -18.16
C LYS A 236 -0.46 5.20 -16.91
N PHE A 237 0.19 4.06 -16.64
CA PHE A 237 1.02 3.88 -15.46
C PHE A 237 2.40 3.35 -15.82
N ARG A 238 3.40 3.78 -15.04
CA ARG A 238 4.68 3.09 -14.92
C ARG A 238 4.54 1.99 -13.89
N LEU A 239 5.01 0.78 -14.23
CA LEU A 239 5.03 -0.37 -13.33
C LEU A 239 6.35 -0.42 -12.57
N VAL A 240 6.27 -0.60 -11.26
CA VAL A 240 7.37 -0.93 -10.37
C VAL A 240 7.04 -2.24 -9.65
N ASP A 241 7.54 -3.35 -10.17
CA ASP A 241 7.24 -4.72 -9.71
C ASP A 241 8.47 -5.50 -9.21
N ASN A 242 9.66 -4.99 -9.47
CA ASN A 242 10.90 -5.64 -9.06
C ASN A 242 11.20 -5.34 -7.58
N ASP A 243 10.84 -6.26 -6.69
CA ASP A 243 11.18 -6.15 -5.28
C ASP A 243 12.68 -6.30 -5.05
N THR A 244 13.30 -5.23 -4.56
CA THR A 244 14.75 -5.15 -4.26
C THR A 244 15.04 -5.07 -2.76
N SER A 245 14.01 -5.33 -1.91
CA SER A 245 14.19 -5.46 -0.46
C SER A 245 14.92 -6.76 -0.09
N PRO A 246 15.56 -6.85 1.07
CA PRO A 246 16.17 -8.09 1.52
C PRO A 246 15.09 -9.13 1.85
N SER A 247 15.36 -10.38 1.58
CA SER A 247 14.52 -11.49 2.00
C SER A 247 15.39 -12.58 2.59
N GLY A 248 14.98 -13.14 3.73
CA GLY A 248 15.58 -14.36 4.26
C GLY A 248 15.31 -15.55 3.34
N GLU A 249 16.08 -16.62 3.53
CA GLU A 249 15.76 -17.91 2.93
C GLU A 249 14.39 -18.38 3.42
N LYS A 250 13.59 -18.93 2.51
CA LYS A 250 12.25 -19.44 2.81
C LYS A 250 12.11 -20.84 2.24
N ASP A 251 11.62 -21.74 3.05
CA ASP A 251 11.29 -23.07 2.62
C ASP A 251 9.78 -23.18 2.42
N PHE A 252 9.39 -23.57 1.21
CA PHE A 252 8.01 -23.84 0.85
C PHE A 252 7.78 -25.35 0.88
N ILE A 253 6.92 -25.82 1.79
CA ILE A 253 6.66 -27.24 1.98
C ILE A 253 5.23 -27.55 1.52
N LEU A 254 5.10 -28.42 0.54
CA LEU A 254 3.84 -29.05 0.19
C LEU A 254 3.67 -30.28 1.10
N TYR A 255 2.62 -30.24 1.88
CA TYR A 255 2.32 -31.25 2.89
C TYR A 255 0.98 -31.93 2.59
N GLU A 256 0.98 -33.27 2.56
CA GLU A 256 -0.23 -34.05 2.44
C GLU A 256 -0.88 -34.22 3.81
N SER A 257 -2.02 -33.57 4.02
CA SER A 257 -2.79 -33.72 5.24
C SER A 257 -3.45 -35.11 5.34
N PHE A 258 -3.75 -35.53 6.56
CA PHE A 258 -4.32 -36.86 6.80
C PHE A 258 -5.62 -37.14 6.04
N THR A 259 -5.69 -38.26 5.31
CA THR A 259 -6.94 -38.88 4.91
C THR A 259 -7.35 -39.92 5.96
N PHE A 260 -8.16 -39.53 6.94
CA PHE A 260 -8.92 -40.54 7.68
C PHE A 260 -10.19 -40.88 6.90
N GLY A 261 -10.39 -42.15 6.64
CA GLY A 261 -11.53 -42.62 5.85
C GLY A 261 -12.86 -42.06 6.35
N GLY A 262 -13.61 -41.41 5.43
CA GLY A 262 -14.98 -40.98 5.66
C GLY A 262 -15.18 -39.54 6.16
N GLN A 263 -14.16 -38.72 6.35
CA GLN A 263 -14.33 -37.31 6.72
C GLN A 263 -14.55 -36.39 5.50
N THR A 264 -15.41 -35.39 5.68
CA THR A 264 -15.70 -34.40 4.62
C THR A 264 -14.53 -33.44 4.42
N VAL A 265 -14.38 -32.89 3.21
CA VAL A 265 -13.32 -31.94 2.83
C VAL A 265 -13.22 -30.75 3.80
N SER A 266 -14.33 -30.32 4.41
CA SER A 266 -14.36 -29.21 5.37
C SER A 266 -13.75 -29.52 6.74
N SER A 267 -13.86 -30.75 7.24
CA SER A 267 -13.20 -31.14 8.48
C SER A 267 -11.69 -31.37 8.29
N PHE A 268 -11.32 -31.73 7.09
CA PHE A 268 -9.97 -31.91 6.62
C PHE A 268 -9.17 -30.59 6.55
N ILE A 269 -9.76 -29.54 5.98
CA ILE A 269 -9.14 -28.19 5.92
C ILE A 269 -8.93 -27.63 7.33
N ARG A 270 -9.91 -27.75 8.23
CA ARG A 270 -9.78 -27.28 9.62
C ARG A 270 -8.67 -27.99 10.39
N GLN A 271 -8.45 -29.27 10.15
CA GLN A 271 -7.42 -30.05 10.83
C GLN A 271 -6.03 -29.69 10.35
N SER A 272 -5.85 -29.44 9.04
CA SER A 272 -4.59 -28.95 8.48
C SER A 272 -4.26 -27.53 8.91
N GLU A 273 -5.23 -26.63 8.99
CA GLU A 273 -5.05 -25.27 9.52
C GLU A 273 -4.64 -25.28 11.00
N THR A 274 -5.21 -26.19 11.80
CA THR A 274 -4.84 -26.35 13.22
C THR A 274 -3.42 -26.90 13.37
N GLU A 275 -3.01 -27.87 12.56
CA GLU A 275 -1.66 -28.43 12.59
C GLU A 275 -0.60 -27.39 12.17
N ILE A 276 -0.88 -26.55 11.19
CA ILE A 276 0.01 -25.45 10.77
C ILE A 276 0.14 -24.39 11.89
N ALA A 277 -0.96 -24.05 12.57
CA ALA A 277 -0.95 -23.06 13.66
C ALA A 277 -0.17 -23.52 14.90
N PHE A 278 -0.03 -24.82 15.14
CA PHE A 278 0.75 -25.36 16.26
C PHE A 278 2.24 -25.58 15.94
N THR A 279 2.66 -25.41 14.71
CA THR A 279 4.04 -25.67 14.25
C THR A 279 4.82 -24.40 13.91
N CYS A 280 4.17 -23.24 13.88
CA CYS A 280 4.77 -21.91 13.81
C CYS A 280 4.87 -21.33 15.22
#